data_bd563554c7ea15ff1809b4323b792471
#
_entry.id   bd563554c7ea15ff1809b4323b792471
#
_cell.length_a   1.000
_cell.length_b   1.000
_cell.length_c   1.000
_cell.angle_alpha   90.00
_cell.angle_beta   90.00
_cell.angle_gamma   90.00
#
_symmetry.space_group_name_H-M   'P 1'
#
loop_
_entity.id
_entity.type
_entity.pdbx_description
1 polymer ?
#
loop_
_entity_poly.entity_id
_entity_poly.type
_entity_poly.pdbx_seq_one_letter_code
_entity_poly.pdbx_strand_id
1 'polypeptide(L)'
;VKECLEPAASARNVTIELSGDSFTVRAAYKHIYELVENIVSNAIKYNKDGGRVEITLHDVGETGCIYVRDNGIGIPKESLNRVFERFYRVDKGRSTKEGSTGLGLSIVKHIVNCYGGTVTLDSELGKGTLVCVRLPIAKNISE
;
A
#
# COMPACT_ATOMS: atom_id res chain seq x y z
N VAL A 1 5.79 -10.52 -2.66
CA VAL A 1 5.77 -9.13 -3.16
C VAL A 1 7.05 -8.39 -2.77
N LYS A 2 7.47 -8.53 -1.52
CA LYS A 2 8.69 -7.85 -1.06
C LYS A 2 9.89 -8.18 -1.96
N GLU A 3 10.07 -9.45 -2.28
CA GLU A 3 11.18 -9.91 -3.09
C GLU A 3 11.13 -9.34 -4.51
N CYS A 4 9.95 -9.22 -5.08
CA CYS A 4 9.77 -8.64 -6.41
C CYS A 4 10.09 -7.16 -6.44
N LEU A 5 9.91 -6.46 -5.33
CA LEU A 5 10.12 -5.01 -5.25
C LEU A 5 11.49 -4.61 -4.72
N GLU A 6 12.29 -5.56 -4.23
CA GLU A 6 13.64 -5.29 -3.75
C GLU A 6 14.51 -4.57 -4.78
N PRO A 7 14.51 -4.96 -6.08
CA PRO A 7 15.31 -4.23 -7.05
C PRO A 7 14.92 -2.77 -7.18
N ALA A 8 13.62 -2.46 -7.18
CA ALA A 8 13.14 -1.08 -7.25
C ALA A 8 13.53 -0.30 -5.99
N ALA A 9 13.42 -0.94 -4.83
CA ALA A 9 13.79 -0.33 -3.57
C ALA A 9 15.29 -0.04 -3.53
N SER A 10 16.11 -1.02 -3.95
CA SER A 10 17.54 -0.86 -3.98
C SER A 10 17.97 0.27 -4.92
N ALA A 11 17.31 0.39 -6.07
CA ALA A 11 17.62 1.45 -7.04
C ALA A 11 17.38 2.85 -6.44
N ARG A 12 16.49 2.97 -5.45
CA ARG A 12 16.21 4.23 -4.78
C ARG A 12 16.83 4.30 -3.39
N ASN A 13 17.62 3.29 -3.03
CA ASN A 13 18.22 3.19 -1.70
C ASN A 13 17.17 3.20 -0.58
N VAL A 14 16.07 2.48 -0.80
CA VAL A 14 14.98 2.34 0.15
C VAL A 14 15.02 0.93 0.76
N THR A 15 14.86 0.85 2.06
CA THR A 15 14.83 -0.43 2.78
C THR A 15 13.40 -0.86 3.02
N ILE A 16 13.10 -2.14 2.77
CA ILE A 16 11.79 -2.72 3.05
C ILE A 16 11.91 -3.67 4.24
N GLU A 17 11.08 -3.46 5.25
CA GLU A 17 11.03 -4.34 6.42
C GLU A 17 9.64 -4.94 6.55
N LEU A 18 9.59 -6.23 6.85
CA LEU A 18 8.32 -6.96 7.01
C LEU A 18 8.30 -7.63 8.38
N SER A 19 7.20 -7.45 9.11
CA SER A 19 7.05 -8.03 10.44
C SER A 19 5.58 -8.30 10.76
N GLY A 20 5.34 -8.93 11.91
CA GLY A 20 4.01 -9.13 12.46
C GLY A 20 3.50 -10.56 12.31
N ASP A 21 2.18 -10.67 12.31
CA ASP A 21 1.47 -11.94 12.32
C ASP A 21 1.28 -12.49 10.91
N SER A 22 0.73 -13.71 10.85
CA SER A 22 0.24 -14.29 9.60
C SER A 22 -1.26 -14.47 9.70
N PHE A 23 -1.95 -14.29 8.58
CA PHE A 23 -3.37 -14.61 8.53
C PHE A 23 -3.74 -14.98 7.09
N THR A 24 -4.90 -15.60 6.94
CA THR A 24 -5.38 -16.05 5.64
C THR A 24 -6.64 -15.29 5.27
N VAL A 25 -6.72 -14.84 4.03
CA VAL A 25 -7.93 -14.22 3.50
C VAL A 25 -8.42 -15.05 2.32
N ARG A 26 -9.73 -15.06 2.12
CA ARG A 26 -10.32 -15.75 0.98
C ARG A 26 -10.42 -14.79 -0.20
N ALA A 27 -9.46 -14.86 -1.08
CA ALA A 27 -9.37 -13.96 -2.22
C ALA A 27 -8.51 -14.58 -3.30
N ALA A 28 -8.65 -14.09 -4.53
CA ALA A 28 -7.77 -14.52 -5.60
C ALA A 28 -6.35 -14.04 -5.31
N TYR A 29 -5.38 -14.92 -5.45
CA TYR A 29 -3.98 -14.61 -5.21
C TYR A 29 -3.53 -13.36 -5.98
N LYS A 30 -3.88 -13.29 -7.25
CA LYS A 30 -3.45 -12.16 -8.08
C LYS A 30 -4.01 -10.83 -7.60
N HIS A 31 -5.20 -10.83 -7.01
CA HIS A 31 -5.80 -9.60 -6.47
C HIS A 31 -5.05 -9.12 -5.23
N ILE A 32 -4.70 -10.03 -4.35
CA ILE A 32 -3.94 -9.67 -3.15
C ILE A 32 -2.53 -9.23 -3.53
N TYR A 33 -1.93 -9.92 -4.49
CA TYR A 33 -0.61 -9.52 -5.00
C TYR A 33 -0.67 -8.10 -5.56
N GLU A 34 -1.65 -7.81 -6.40
CA GLU A 34 -1.82 -6.50 -7.01
C GLU A 34 -2.08 -5.42 -5.97
N LEU A 35 -2.91 -5.73 -4.97
CA LEU A 35 -3.20 -4.84 -3.86
C LEU A 35 -1.91 -4.43 -3.13
N VAL A 36 -1.15 -5.40 -2.68
CA VAL A 36 0.07 -5.16 -1.92
C VAL A 36 1.14 -4.49 -2.78
N GLU A 37 1.29 -4.97 -4.01
CA GLU A 37 2.27 -4.40 -4.94
C GLU A 37 2.01 -2.91 -5.18
N ASN A 38 0.75 -2.53 -5.42
CA ASN A 38 0.42 -1.13 -5.64
C ASN A 38 0.74 -0.26 -4.44
N ILE A 39 0.44 -0.73 -3.25
CA ILE A 39 0.69 0.04 -2.03
C ILE A 39 2.20 0.18 -1.79
N VAL A 40 2.93 -0.94 -1.85
CA VAL A 40 4.36 -0.94 -1.54
C VAL A 40 5.14 -0.20 -2.63
N SER A 41 4.78 -0.40 -3.88
CA SER A 41 5.45 0.28 -4.98
C SER A 41 5.28 1.80 -4.88
N ASN A 42 4.12 2.29 -4.46
CA ASN A 42 3.93 3.72 -4.20
C ASN A 42 4.80 4.19 -3.03
N ALA A 43 4.89 3.39 -1.97
CA ALA A 43 5.71 3.73 -0.82
C ALA A 43 7.19 3.85 -1.19
N ILE A 44 7.65 3.05 -2.15
CA ILE A 44 9.01 3.14 -2.66
C ILE A 44 9.17 4.36 -3.57
N LYS A 45 8.26 4.51 -4.52
CA LYS A 45 8.33 5.55 -5.55
C LYS A 45 8.35 6.95 -4.95
N TYR A 46 7.52 7.20 -3.95
CA TYR A 46 7.40 8.51 -3.33
C TYR A 46 8.22 8.62 -2.05
N ASN A 47 9.18 7.74 -1.87
CA ASN A 47 10.11 7.82 -0.75
C ASN A 47 11.31 8.69 -1.10
N LYS A 48 12.09 9.01 -0.08
CA LYS A 48 13.33 9.75 -0.23
C LYS A 48 14.50 8.77 -0.33
N ASP A 49 15.63 9.24 -0.81
CA ASP A 49 16.85 8.45 -0.81
C ASP A 49 17.22 8.11 0.63
N GLY A 50 17.53 6.85 0.87
CA GLY A 50 17.80 6.38 2.23
C GLY A 50 16.55 6.15 3.06
N GLY A 51 15.36 6.19 2.43
CA GLY A 51 14.10 6.01 3.13
C GLY A 51 13.80 4.56 3.48
N ARG A 52 12.62 4.36 4.05
CA ARG A 52 12.23 3.08 4.62
C ARG A 52 10.76 2.81 4.40
N VAL A 53 10.42 1.56 4.14
CA VAL A 53 9.04 1.08 4.05
C VAL A 53 8.90 -0.04 5.08
N GLU A 54 7.97 0.11 6.00
CA GLU A 54 7.68 -0.91 7.00
C GLU A 54 6.32 -1.51 6.69
N ILE A 55 6.29 -2.83 6.51
CA ILE A 55 5.07 -3.58 6.28
C ILE A 55 4.81 -4.40 7.54
N THR A 56 3.67 -4.17 8.18
CA THR A 56 3.32 -4.89 9.41
C THR A 56 1.95 -5.54 9.22
N LEU A 57 1.86 -6.80 9.61
CA LEU A 57 0.62 -7.56 9.53
C LEU A 57 0.10 -7.85 10.93
N HIS A 58 -1.18 -7.61 11.15
CA HIS A 58 -1.82 -7.90 12.43
C HIS A 58 -3.06 -8.75 12.24
N ASP A 59 -3.14 -9.83 12.99
CA ASP A 59 -4.33 -10.66 13.09
C ASP A 59 -5.13 -10.16 14.29
N VAL A 60 -6.28 -9.57 14.02
CA VAL A 60 -7.13 -8.98 15.06
C VAL A 60 -8.42 -9.79 15.21
N GLY A 61 -8.32 -11.11 15.13
CA GLY A 61 -9.45 -12.02 15.26
C GLY A 61 -10.22 -12.22 13.97
N GLU A 62 -11.19 -11.39 13.68
CA GLU A 62 -12.00 -11.53 12.46
C GLU A 62 -11.44 -10.71 11.30
N THR A 63 -10.48 -9.85 11.58
CA THR A 63 -9.92 -8.92 10.59
C THR A 63 -8.40 -9.04 10.56
N GLY A 64 -7.85 -9.11 9.36
CA GLY A 64 -6.42 -9.02 9.14
C GLY A 64 -6.09 -7.61 8.69
N CYS A 65 -5.10 -7.01 9.32
CA CYS A 65 -4.67 -5.65 9.01
C CYS A 65 -3.30 -5.66 8.37
N ILE A 66 -3.17 -4.92 7.28
CA ILE A 66 -1.89 -4.71 6.60
C ILE A 66 -1.57 -3.24 6.73
N TYR A 67 -0.49 -2.93 7.43
CA TYR A 67 -0.01 -1.56 7.57
C TYR A 67 1.23 -1.40 6.71
N VAL A 68 1.23 -0.39 5.86
CA VAL A 68 2.41 -0.03 5.07
C VAL A 68 2.75 1.42 5.40
N ARG A 69 3.85 1.60 6.11
CA ARG A 69 4.30 2.92 6.53
C ARG A 69 5.58 3.27 5.80
N ASP A 70 5.62 4.45 5.22
CA ASP A 70 6.86 4.97 4.66
C ASP A 70 7.23 6.29 5.35
N ASN A 71 8.49 6.67 5.27
CA ASN A 71 8.99 7.94 5.78
C ASN A 71 9.37 8.86 4.64
N GLY A 72 8.60 8.80 3.56
CA GLY A 72 8.84 9.56 2.36
C GLY A 72 8.30 10.99 2.40
N ILE A 73 7.97 11.48 1.22
CA ILE A 73 7.58 12.90 1.07
C ILE A 73 6.22 13.23 1.65
N GLY A 74 5.37 12.22 1.86
CA GLY A 74 4.02 12.45 2.35
C GLY A 74 3.08 13.00 1.29
N ILE A 75 1.83 13.21 1.68
CA ILE A 75 0.78 13.69 0.80
C ILE A 75 0.21 14.99 1.38
N PRO A 76 0.08 16.04 0.58
CA PRO A 76 -0.53 17.28 1.06
C PRO A 76 -1.94 17.02 1.56
N LYS A 77 -2.32 17.69 2.62
CA LYS A 77 -3.62 17.52 3.25
C LYS A 77 -4.78 17.71 2.27
N GLU A 78 -4.66 18.67 1.37
CA GLU A 78 -5.69 18.95 0.37
C GLU A 78 -5.86 17.83 -0.66
N SER A 79 -4.89 16.93 -0.77
CA SER A 79 -4.95 15.80 -1.71
C SER A 79 -5.48 14.51 -1.08
N LEU A 80 -5.53 14.42 0.24
CA LEU A 80 -5.91 13.19 0.94
C LEU A 80 -7.28 12.67 0.53
N ASN A 81 -8.21 13.54 0.22
CA ASN A 81 -9.56 13.15 -0.18
C ASN A 81 -9.63 12.57 -1.58
N ARG A 82 -8.60 12.78 -2.39
CA ARG A 82 -8.63 12.45 -3.81
C ARG A 82 -7.66 11.38 -4.24
N VAL A 83 -6.81 10.90 -3.33
CA VAL A 83 -5.75 9.96 -3.72
C VAL A 83 -6.27 8.61 -4.22
N PHE A 84 -7.52 8.27 -3.91
CA PHE A 84 -8.14 7.04 -4.40
C PHE A 84 -8.92 7.24 -5.70
N GLU A 85 -8.99 8.47 -6.21
CA GLU A 85 -9.65 8.73 -7.48
C GLU A 85 -8.80 8.24 -8.64
N ARG A 86 -9.45 7.69 -9.66
CA ARG A 86 -8.75 7.23 -10.85
C ARG A 86 -8.06 8.41 -11.54
N PHE A 87 -6.83 8.20 -11.95
CA PHE A 87 -6.00 9.18 -12.66
C PHE A 87 -5.60 10.39 -11.84
N TYR A 88 -5.96 10.45 -10.55
CA TYR A 88 -5.51 11.54 -9.71
C TYR A 88 -4.03 11.35 -9.34
N ARG A 89 -3.26 12.41 -9.46
CA ARG A 89 -1.84 12.42 -9.08
C ARG A 89 -1.54 13.68 -8.29
N VAL A 90 -0.81 13.52 -7.21
CA VAL A 90 -0.40 14.65 -6.37
C VAL A 90 0.62 15.52 -7.12
N ASP A 91 1.51 14.88 -7.87
CA ASP A 91 2.60 15.54 -8.60
C ASP A 91 2.29 15.65 -10.08
N LYS A 92 1.23 16.35 -10.42
CA LYS A 92 0.71 16.45 -11.80
C LYS A 92 1.73 16.90 -12.85
N GLY A 93 2.76 17.62 -12.43
CA GLY A 93 3.80 18.09 -13.34
C GLY A 93 4.91 17.08 -13.61
N ARG A 94 4.93 15.98 -12.90
CA ARG A 94 5.95 14.96 -13.09
C ARG A 94 5.64 14.11 -14.30
N SER A 95 6.67 13.74 -15.01
CA SER A 95 6.47 13.00 -16.24
C SER A 95 6.05 11.57 -15.98
N THR A 96 5.44 10.97 -17.00
CA THR A 96 5.07 9.57 -17.01
C THR A 96 6.28 8.63 -16.96
N LYS A 97 7.49 9.15 -17.00
CA LYS A 97 8.72 8.36 -16.94
C LYS A 97 8.80 7.50 -15.68
N GLU A 98 8.13 7.88 -14.64
CA GLU A 98 8.12 7.12 -13.39
C GLU A 98 7.04 6.04 -13.38
N GLY A 99 6.29 5.91 -14.46
CA GLY A 99 5.28 4.88 -14.59
C GLY A 99 4.04 5.10 -13.75
N SER A 100 3.86 6.29 -13.20
CA SER A 100 2.68 6.59 -12.40
C SER A 100 1.51 6.96 -13.29
N THR A 101 0.47 6.16 -13.26
CA THR A 101 -0.73 6.37 -14.07
C THR A 101 -1.88 7.01 -13.28
N GLY A 102 -1.73 7.12 -11.97
CA GLY A 102 -2.81 7.59 -11.11
C GLY A 102 -3.87 6.52 -10.86
N LEU A 103 -3.58 5.27 -11.18
CA LEU A 103 -4.53 4.17 -11.00
C LEU A 103 -4.24 3.29 -9.78
N GLY A 104 -3.02 3.34 -9.24
CA GLY A 104 -2.60 2.42 -8.18
C GLY A 104 -3.52 2.37 -6.98
N LEU A 105 -3.80 3.51 -6.38
CA LEU A 105 -4.65 3.54 -5.19
C LEU A 105 -6.12 3.31 -5.49
N SER A 106 -6.58 3.67 -6.69
CA SER A 106 -7.97 3.35 -7.07
C SER A 106 -8.15 1.84 -7.24
N ILE A 107 -7.13 1.14 -7.74
CA ILE A 107 -7.12 -0.31 -7.84
C ILE A 107 -7.17 -0.93 -6.44
N VAL A 108 -6.37 -0.40 -5.52
CA VAL A 108 -6.36 -0.85 -4.12
C VAL A 108 -7.76 -0.76 -3.52
N LYS A 109 -8.41 0.39 -3.68
CA LYS A 109 -9.74 0.60 -3.14
C LYS A 109 -10.76 -0.36 -3.75
N HIS A 110 -10.68 -0.56 -5.06
CA HIS A 110 -11.57 -1.48 -5.76
C HIS A 110 -11.43 -2.90 -5.24
N ILE A 111 -10.21 -3.39 -5.11
CA ILE A 111 -9.96 -4.75 -4.62
C ILE A 111 -10.47 -4.91 -3.19
N VAL A 112 -10.15 -3.97 -2.33
CA VAL A 112 -10.59 -4.00 -0.93
C VAL A 112 -12.11 -4.06 -0.85
N ASN A 113 -12.79 -3.24 -1.65
CA ASN A 113 -14.26 -3.24 -1.68
C ASN A 113 -14.81 -4.59 -2.16
N CYS A 114 -14.17 -5.22 -3.14
CA CYS A 114 -14.61 -6.52 -3.66
C CYS A 114 -14.57 -7.61 -2.59
N TYR A 115 -13.68 -7.49 -1.62
CA TYR A 115 -13.50 -8.51 -0.58
C TYR A 115 -14.06 -8.10 0.77
N GLY A 116 -14.87 -7.05 0.79
CA GLY A 116 -15.54 -6.62 2.02
C GLY A 116 -14.64 -5.96 3.05
N GLY A 117 -13.52 -5.44 2.61
CA GLY A 117 -12.57 -4.78 3.49
C GLY A 117 -12.65 -3.26 3.44
N THR A 118 -11.68 -2.63 4.04
CA THR A 118 -11.55 -1.17 4.03
C THR A 118 -10.08 -0.79 3.84
N VAL A 119 -9.86 0.38 3.27
CA VAL A 119 -8.53 0.96 3.19
C VAL A 119 -8.60 2.40 3.68
N THR A 120 -7.65 2.78 4.51
CA THR A 120 -7.51 4.14 5.00
C THR A 120 -6.10 4.60 4.77
N LEU A 121 -5.93 5.90 4.67
CA LEU A 121 -4.64 6.50 4.41
C LEU A 121 -4.47 7.71 5.31
N ASP A 122 -3.33 7.77 5.98
CA ASP A 122 -2.97 8.88 6.83
C ASP A 122 -1.60 9.36 6.40
N SER A 123 -1.42 10.66 6.27
CA SER A 123 -0.18 11.19 5.75
C SER A 123 0.07 12.60 6.25
N GLU A 124 1.35 12.94 6.36
CA GLU A 124 1.77 14.29 6.68
C GLU A 124 2.92 14.65 5.77
N LEU A 125 2.79 15.80 5.10
CA LEU A 125 3.80 16.26 4.15
C LEU A 125 5.14 16.40 4.88
N GLY A 126 6.18 15.83 4.30
CA GLY A 126 7.52 15.83 4.87
C GLY A 126 7.79 14.74 5.88
N LYS A 127 6.79 13.98 6.28
CA LYS A 127 6.96 12.90 7.28
C LYS A 127 6.69 11.51 6.75
N GLY A 128 5.80 11.38 5.78
CA GLY A 128 5.50 10.10 5.17
C GLY A 128 4.03 9.75 5.18
N THR A 129 3.75 8.49 4.88
CA THR A 129 2.39 8.00 4.68
C THR A 129 2.19 6.66 5.36
N LEU A 130 1.02 6.45 5.91
CA LEU A 130 0.59 5.17 6.45
C LEU A 130 -0.67 4.73 5.71
N VAL A 131 -0.61 3.59 5.05
CA VAL A 131 -1.77 2.96 4.43
C VAL A 131 -2.17 1.77 5.29
N CYS A 132 -3.44 1.70 5.66
CA CYS A 132 -3.97 0.60 6.45
C CYS A 132 -5.06 -0.09 5.67
N VAL A 133 -4.87 -1.38 5.40
CA VAL A 133 -5.86 -2.22 4.73
C VAL A 133 -6.40 -3.20 5.76
N ARG A 134 -7.73 -3.33 5.83
CA ARG A 134 -8.39 -4.31 6.67
C ARG A 134 -9.19 -5.26 5.79
N LEU A 135 -8.96 -6.55 5.96
CA LEU A 135 -9.65 -7.58 5.19
C LEU A 135 -10.21 -8.63 6.15
N PRO A 136 -11.40 -9.18 5.85
CA PRO A 136 -11.93 -10.27 6.67
C PRO A 136 -11.00 -11.48 6.62
N ILE A 137 -10.70 -12.04 7.76
CA ILE A 137 -9.89 -13.26 7.83
C ILE A 137 -10.76 -14.44 7.43
N ALA A 138 -10.20 -15.35 6.64
CA ALA A 138 -10.87 -16.59 6.31
C ALA A 138 -10.92 -17.45 7.56
N LYS A 139 -12.14 -17.78 8.00
CA LYS A 139 -12.29 -18.68 9.12
C LYS A 139 -11.95 -20.08 8.64
N ASN A 140 -11.22 -20.81 9.45
CA ASN A 140 -10.92 -22.18 9.15
C ASN A 140 -12.20 -22.99 9.39
N ILE A 141 -13.00 -23.08 8.37
CA ILE A 141 -14.25 -23.80 8.44
C ILE A 141 -13.92 -25.25 8.18
N SER A 142 -13.85 -26.00 9.23
CA SER A 142 -13.55 -27.42 9.12
C SER A 142 -14.79 -28.23 8.77
N GLU A 143 -15.72 -27.63 8.14
CA GLU A 143 -16.90 -28.35 7.68
C GLU A 143 -16.85 -28.68 6.22
#